data_c8be3d0b1333e566cc708904854fca4d
#
_entry.id   c8be3d0b1333e566cc708904854fca4d
#
_cell.length_a   1.000
_cell.length_b   1.000
_cell.length_c   1.000
_cell.angle_alpha   90.00
_cell.angle_beta   90.00
_cell.angle_gamma   90.00
#
_symmetry.space_group_name_H-M   'P 1'
#
loop_
_entity.id
_entity.type
_entity.pdbx_description
1 polymer ?
#
loop_
_entity_poly.entity_id
_entity_poly.type
_entity_poly.pdbx_seq_one_letter_code
_entity_poly.pdbx_strand_id
1 'polypeptide(L)'
;ASAPVQKITIIPRTSGALGYTMQVEQNDKVLMTKEELENKIATLTGGRAAEEIVFGQITTGASNDIEQATKLARAMITRYGMTDEFDMVAMETVSNQYLGGDTSLACSADTQKEIDQKVVETVKKQHEKARRLLADNRKKLDELASYLYEKETITGSEFMTILNRKDGNAV
;
A
#
# COMPACT_ATOMS: atom_id res chain seq x y z
N ALA A 1 7.61 5.29 8.91
CA ALA A 1 6.26 5.83 9.06
C ALA A 1 5.71 6.18 7.68
N SER A 2 4.43 5.90 7.43
CA SER A 2 3.76 6.28 6.19
C SER A 2 3.56 7.80 6.15
N ALA A 3 3.45 8.39 4.95
CA ALA A 3 3.13 9.81 4.81
C ALA A 3 1.82 10.17 5.53
N PRO A 4 1.73 11.33 6.18
CA PRO A 4 0.55 11.71 6.93
C PRO A 4 -0.67 11.89 6.02
N VAL A 5 -1.82 11.42 6.51
CA VAL A 5 -3.10 11.64 5.84
C VAL A 5 -3.48 13.12 5.95
N GLN A 6 -3.79 13.74 4.81
CA GLN A 6 -4.26 15.12 4.74
C GLN A 6 -5.77 15.19 4.60
N LYS A 7 -6.35 14.30 3.81
CA LYS A 7 -7.78 14.30 3.50
C LYS A 7 -8.23 12.91 3.03
N ILE A 8 -9.43 12.53 3.43
CA ILE A 8 -10.14 11.35 2.92
C ILE A 8 -11.50 11.78 2.43
N THR A 9 -11.92 11.31 1.26
CA THR A 9 -13.27 11.56 0.72
C THR A 9 -13.82 10.32 0.04
N ILE A 10 -15.14 10.12 0.18
CA ILE A 10 -15.92 9.11 -0.54
C ILE A 10 -16.77 9.73 -1.67
N ILE A 11 -16.55 11.02 -1.97
CA ILE A 11 -17.26 11.68 -3.08
C ILE A 11 -16.50 11.42 -4.37
N PRO A 12 -17.13 10.81 -5.39
CA PRO A 12 -16.54 10.63 -6.70
C PRO A 12 -16.26 11.98 -7.36
N ARG A 13 -15.00 12.29 -7.67
CA ARG A 13 -14.60 13.54 -8.36
C ARG A 13 -13.97 13.31 -9.72
N THR A 14 -13.58 12.08 -10.01
CA THR A 14 -12.98 11.67 -11.29
C THR A 14 -13.67 10.41 -11.80
N SER A 15 -13.73 10.25 -13.11
CA SER A 15 -14.32 9.06 -13.74
C SER A 15 -13.60 7.80 -13.26
N GLY A 16 -14.36 6.86 -12.69
CA GLY A 16 -13.87 5.57 -12.20
C GLY A 16 -13.36 5.56 -10.76
N ALA A 17 -13.23 6.70 -10.07
CA ALA A 17 -12.86 6.75 -8.65
C ALA A 17 -14.10 6.94 -7.76
N LEU A 18 -14.31 6.05 -6.78
CA LEU A 18 -15.40 6.15 -5.80
C LEU A 18 -15.06 7.08 -4.63
N GLY A 19 -13.78 7.40 -4.47
CA GLY A 19 -13.23 8.30 -3.46
C GLY A 19 -11.70 8.32 -3.54
N TYR A 20 -11.05 9.05 -2.65
CA TYR A 20 -9.58 9.04 -2.55
C TYR A 20 -9.09 9.39 -1.14
N THR A 21 -7.90 8.91 -0.83
CA THR A 21 -7.11 9.35 0.33
C THR A 21 -5.94 10.17 -0.17
N MET A 22 -5.82 11.40 0.31
CA MET A 22 -4.70 12.29 0.00
C MET A 22 -3.65 12.19 1.11
N GLN A 23 -2.48 11.70 0.75
CA GLN A 23 -1.29 11.69 1.59
C GLN A 23 -0.25 12.61 0.97
N VAL A 24 0.36 13.47 1.78
CA VAL A 24 1.42 14.39 1.33
C VAL A 24 2.64 14.13 2.18
N GLU A 25 3.74 13.79 1.53
CA GLU A 25 5.03 13.68 2.21
C GLU A 25 5.47 15.06 2.67
N GLN A 26 5.80 15.20 3.97
CA GLN A 26 6.15 16.49 4.58
C GLN A 26 7.58 16.95 4.26
N ASN A 27 8.40 16.08 3.67
CA ASN A 27 9.78 16.38 3.28
C ASN A 27 10.03 15.87 1.87
N ASP A 28 10.93 16.53 1.14
CA ASP A 28 11.49 16.09 -0.15
C ASP A 28 12.37 14.84 0.03
N LYS A 29 11.78 13.76 0.53
CA LYS A 29 12.48 12.51 0.79
C LYS A 29 12.70 11.77 -0.53
N VAL A 30 13.92 11.85 -1.04
CA VAL A 30 14.32 11.23 -2.31
C VAL A 30 14.59 9.71 -2.15
N LEU A 31 15.01 9.28 -0.96
CA LEU A 31 15.40 7.89 -0.68
C LEU A 31 14.41 7.21 0.26
N MET A 32 14.02 5.99 -0.07
CA MET A 32 13.15 5.14 0.76
C MET A 32 13.91 3.91 1.25
N THR A 33 13.72 3.57 2.51
CA THR A 33 14.25 2.34 3.10
C THR A 33 13.41 1.12 2.71
N LYS A 34 13.96 -0.09 2.87
CA LYS A 34 13.22 -1.35 2.69
C LYS A 34 11.93 -1.37 3.50
N GLU A 35 12.00 -0.98 4.78
CA GLU A 35 10.83 -0.94 5.67
C GLU A 35 9.75 0.02 5.17
N GLU A 36 10.12 1.17 4.66
CA GLU A 36 9.17 2.14 4.11
C GLU A 36 8.47 1.63 2.84
N LEU A 37 9.20 0.94 1.97
CA LEU A 37 8.62 0.29 0.79
C LEU A 37 7.69 -0.86 1.19
N GLU A 38 8.08 -1.69 2.15
CA GLU A 38 7.23 -2.74 2.71
C GLU A 38 5.93 -2.14 3.32
N ASN A 39 6.04 -1.05 4.08
CA ASN A 39 4.88 -0.35 4.63
C ASN A 39 3.99 0.25 3.53
N LYS A 40 4.57 0.73 2.44
CA LYS A 40 3.82 1.22 1.28
C LYS A 40 3.03 0.10 0.60
N ILE A 41 3.63 -1.09 0.45
CA ILE A 41 2.91 -2.28 -0.04
C ILE A 41 1.75 -2.65 0.92
N ALA A 42 1.99 -2.65 2.23
CA ALA A 42 0.92 -2.92 3.21
C ALA A 42 -0.21 -1.89 3.11
N THR A 43 0.10 -0.62 2.87
CA THR A 43 -0.91 0.44 2.66
C THR A 43 -1.74 0.19 1.39
N LEU A 44 -1.09 -0.16 0.27
CA LEU A 44 -1.77 -0.48 -0.99
C LEU A 44 -2.71 -1.68 -0.84
N THR A 45 -2.33 -2.68 -0.04
CA THR A 45 -3.19 -3.86 0.20
C THR A 45 -4.29 -3.63 1.25
N GLY A 46 -4.29 -2.47 1.92
CA GLY A 46 -5.18 -2.15 3.03
C GLY A 46 -6.66 -2.15 2.65
N GLY A 47 -7.02 -1.61 1.48
CA GLY A 47 -8.39 -1.61 0.99
C GLY A 47 -8.95 -3.02 0.82
N ARG A 48 -8.19 -3.91 0.18
CA ARG A 48 -8.52 -5.33 0.06
C ARG A 48 -8.68 -6.01 1.41
N ALA A 49 -7.74 -5.78 2.32
CA ALA A 49 -7.78 -6.33 3.67
C ALA A 49 -9.03 -5.88 4.45
N ALA A 50 -9.45 -4.61 4.28
CA ALA A 50 -10.67 -4.09 4.87
C ALA A 50 -11.93 -4.78 4.30
N GLU A 51 -12.03 -4.97 2.98
CA GLU A 51 -13.13 -5.71 2.35
C GLU A 51 -13.26 -7.13 2.91
N GLU A 52 -12.15 -7.86 3.01
CA GLU A 52 -12.12 -9.22 3.55
C GLU A 52 -12.61 -9.29 5.01
N ILE A 53 -12.16 -8.34 5.85
CA ILE A 53 -12.51 -8.33 7.28
C ILE A 53 -13.93 -7.86 7.52
N VAL A 54 -14.42 -6.86 6.76
CA VAL A 54 -15.73 -6.23 6.98
C VAL A 54 -16.83 -7.01 6.29
N PHE A 55 -16.62 -7.44 5.05
CA PHE A 55 -17.66 -8.03 4.21
C PHE A 55 -17.47 -9.54 3.98
N GLY A 56 -16.30 -10.10 4.30
CA GLY A 56 -15.96 -11.48 3.98
C GLY A 56 -15.90 -11.79 2.48
N GLN A 57 -15.83 -10.76 1.65
CA GLN A 57 -15.82 -10.83 0.20
C GLN A 57 -14.71 -9.96 -0.37
N ILE A 58 -14.34 -10.24 -1.60
CA ILE A 58 -13.34 -9.47 -2.34
C ILE A 58 -13.96 -8.95 -3.63
N THR A 59 -13.61 -7.71 -3.98
CA THR A 59 -14.11 -7.05 -5.19
C THR A 59 -12.98 -6.72 -6.17
N THR A 60 -13.32 -6.23 -7.34
CA THR A 60 -12.36 -5.75 -8.33
C THR A 60 -11.76 -4.38 -8.00
N GLY A 61 -12.23 -3.70 -6.95
CA GLY A 61 -11.83 -2.33 -6.60
C GLY A 61 -10.35 -2.16 -6.30
N ALA A 62 -9.67 -3.21 -5.86
CA ALA A 62 -8.24 -3.18 -5.54
C ALA A 62 -7.30 -3.42 -6.75
N SER A 63 -7.80 -3.47 -7.99
CA SER A 63 -6.98 -3.87 -9.15
C SER A 63 -5.74 -2.98 -9.36
N ASN A 64 -5.88 -1.67 -9.25
CA ASN A 64 -4.77 -0.73 -9.37
C ASN A 64 -3.76 -0.87 -8.22
N ASP A 65 -4.25 -1.06 -6.99
CA ASP A 65 -3.38 -1.24 -5.81
C ASP A 65 -2.58 -2.54 -5.90
N ILE A 66 -3.20 -3.61 -6.41
CA ILE A 66 -2.52 -4.90 -6.67
C ILE A 66 -1.39 -4.72 -7.69
N GLU A 67 -1.65 -4.00 -8.78
CA GLU A 67 -0.63 -3.73 -9.80
C GLU A 67 0.54 -2.91 -9.22
N GLN A 68 0.25 -1.84 -8.48
CA GLN A 68 1.27 -1.01 -7.85
C GLN A 68 2.08 -1.76 -6.79
N ALA A 69 1.42 -2.55 -5.94
CA ALA A 69 2.09 -3.38 -4.92
C ALA A 69 3.03 -4.40 -5.58
N THR A 70 2.59 -5.04 -6.67
CA THR A 70 3.40 -5.99 -7.43
C THR A 70 4.63 -5.32 -8.07
N LYS A 71 4.44 -4.17 -8.72
CA LYS A 71 5.55 -3.39 -9.32
C LYS A 71 6.57 -2.97 -8.26
N LEU A 72 6.10 -2.52 -7.11
CA LEU A 72 6.96 -2.08 -6.02
C LEU A 72 7.75 -3.25 -5.42
N ALA A 73 7.10 -4.37 -5.13
CA ALA A 73 7.75 -5.59 -4.64
C ALA A 73 8.80 -6.10 -5.64
N ARG A 74 8.48 -6.11 -6.95
CA ARG A 74 9.43 -6.50 -8.00
C ARG A 74 10.65 -5.58 -8.02
N ALA A 75 10.46 -4.26 -7.97
CA ALA A 75 11.56 -3.30 -7.97
C ALA A 75 12.48 -3.45 -6.75
N MET A 76 11.92 -3.76 -5.57
CA MET A 76 12.72 -4.04 -4.35
C MET A 76 13.68 -5.21 -4.57
N ILE A 77 13.23 -6.24 -5.30
CA ILE A 77 13.98 -7.47 -5.56
C ILE A 77 14.97 -7.28 -6.71
N THR A 78 14.51 -6.76 -7.85
CA THR A 78 15.27 -6.77 -9.11
C THR A 78 16.17 -5.56 -9.29
N ARG A 79 15.89 -4.42 -8.64
CA ARG A 79 16.53 -3.13 -8.90
C ARG A 79 17.22 -2.53 -7.69
N TYR A 80 16.68 -2.72 -6.49
CA TYR A 80 17.17 -2.01 -5.30
C TYR A 80 18.05 -2.88 -4.40
N GLY A 81 18.27 -4.16 -4.73
CA GLY A 81 19.10 -5.04 -3.94
C GLY A 81 18.61 -5.22 -2.50
N MET A 82 17.28 -5.25 -2.29
CA MET A 82 16.68 -5.28 -0.95
C MET A 82 16.30 -6.69 -0.49
N THR A 83 16.97 -7.71 -1.02
CA THR A 83 16.81 -9.12 -0.63
C THR A 83 18.15 -9.71 -0.27
N ASP A 84 18.16 -10.62 0.69
CA ASP A 84 19.40 -11.30 1.12
C ASP A 84 19.90 -12.30 0.06
N GLU A 85 18.98 -12.82 -0.77
CA GLU A 85 19.30 -13.82 -1.80
C GLU A 85 20.02 -13.22 -3.00
N PHE A 86 19.67 -12.00 -3.42
CA PHE A 86 20.23 -11.36 -4.60
C PHE A 86 21.17 -10.20 -4.27
N ASP A 87 21.15 -9.73 -3.02
CA ASP A 87 22.00 -8.65 -2.50
C ASP A 87 22.10 -7.47 -3.50
N MET A 88 23.29 -7.00 -3.83
CA MET A 88 23.55 -5.86 -4.72
C MET A 88 23.63 -6.25 -6.21
N VAL A 89 22.92 -7.27 -6.64
CA VAL A 89 22.88 -7.68 -8.05
C VAL A 89 21.60 -7.15 -8.71
N ALA A 90 21.75 -6.38 -9.80
CA ALA A 90 20.63 -5.95 -10.61
C ALA A 90 20.15 -7.08 -11.52
N MET A 91 18.92 -7.53 -11.31
CA MET A 91 18.27 -8.58 -12.10
C MET A 91 17.40 -8.01 -13.23
N GLU A 92 17.32 -6.69 -13.33
CA GLU A 92 16.52 -5.99 -14.33
C GLU A 92 17.28 -4.76 -14.84
N THR A 93 17.26 -4.56 -16.15
CA THR A 93 17.78 -3.36 -16.78
C THR A 93 16.63 -2.51 -17.33
N VAL A 94 16.72 -1.19 -17.12
CA VAL A 94 15.76 -0.23 -17.67
C VAL A 94 16.39 0.42 -18.89
N SER A 95 15.87 0.11 -20.07
CA SER A 95 16.26 0.78 -21.30
C SER A 95 15.38 2.02 -21.50
N ASN A 96 16.03 3.16 -21.72
CA ASN A 96 15.38 4.43 -22.07
C ASN A 96 14.49 5.05 -20.96
N GLN A 97 15.14 5.47 -19.89
CA GLN A 97 14.51 6.09 -18.71
C GLN A 97 13.66 7.33 -19.04
N TYR A 98 13.89 7.98 -20.18
CA TYR A 98 13.20 9.20 -20.62
C TYR A 98 11.94 8.96 -21.47
N LEU A 99 11.67 7.71 -21.90
CA LEU A 99 10.55 7.36 -22.79
C LEU A 99 9.60 6.32 -22.18
N GLY A 100 9.53 6.23 -20.85
CA GLY A 100 8.66 5.28 -20.18
C GLY A 100 9.27 3.87 -19.98
N GLY A 101 10.54 3.73 -20.28
CA GLY A 101 11.44 2.64 -19.95
C GLY A 101 10.91 1.23 -20.08
N ASP A 102 11.18 0.56 -21.20
CA ASP A 102 11.03 -0.89 -21.26
C ASP A 102 12.01 -1.55 -20.30
N THR A 103 11.49 -2.38 -19.41
CA THR A 103 12.30 -3.17 -18.49
C THR A 103 12.53 -4.55 -19.09
N SER A 104 13.78 -4.99 -19.10
CA SER A 104 14.15 -6.35 -19.48
C SER A 104 14.85 -7.07 -18.33
N LEU A 105 14.45 -8.32 -18.08
CA LEU A 105 15.11 -9.15 -17.09
C LEU A 105 16.52 -9.54 -17.57
N ALA A 106 17.50 -9.34 -16.71
CA ALA A 106 18.92 -9.62 -16.96
C ALA A 106 19.39 -10.84 -16.16
N CYS A 107 18.59 -11.92 -16.19
CA CYS A 107 18.86 -13.14 -15.41
C CYS A 107 18.34 -14.38 -16.13
N SER A 108 18.75 -15.58 -15.67
CA SER A 108 18.30 -16.86 -16.19
C SER A 108 16.81 -17.11 -15.90
N ALA A 109 16.21 -18.09 -16.62
CA ALA A 109 14.84 -18.50 -16.39
C ALA A 109 14.60 -19.05 -14.98
N ASP A 110 15.58 -19.72 -14.40
CA ASP A 110 15.47 -20.23 -13.02
C ASP A 110 15.45 -19.08 -12.02
N THR A 111 16.32 -18.08 -12.18
CA THR A 111 16.31 -16.87 -11.33
C THR A 111 15.00 -16.09 -11.48
N GLN A 112 14.42 -16.02 -12.68
CA GLN A 112 13.11 -15.39 -12.87
C GLN A 112 12.02 -16.06 -12.03
N LYS A 113 12.03 -17.39 -11.96
CA LYS A 113 11.11 -18.14 -11.12
C LYS A 113 11.27 -17.81 -9.64
N GLU A 114 12.51 -17.69 -9.16
CA GLU A 114 12.80 -17.28 -7.78
C GLU A 114 12.32 -15.84 -7.50
N ILE A 115 12.54 -14.93 -8.44
CA ILE A 115 12.05 -13.54 -8.37
C ILE A 115 10.53 -13.54 -8.24
N ASP A 116 9.80 -14.29 -9.07
CA ASP A 116 8.35 -14.35 -9.03
C ASP A 116 7.83 -14.91 -7.70
N GLN A 117 8.47 -15.93 -7.13
CA GLN A 117 8.16 -16.44 -5.80
C GLN A 117 8.35 -15.36 -4.73
N LYS A 118 9.48 -14.65 -4.75
CA LYS A 118 9.77 -13.57 -3.79
C LYS A 118 8.78 -12.41 -3.89
N VAL A 119 8.35 -12.04 -5.09
CA VAL A 119 7.31 -11.03 -5.28
C VAL A 119 6.02 -11.46 -4.58
N VAL A 120 5.58 -12.68 -4.82
CA VAL A 120 4.36 -13.23 -4.18
C VAL A 120 4.51 -13.25 -2.66
N GLU A 121 5.63 -13.75 -2.12
CA GLU A 121 5.90 -13.80 -0.69
C GLU A 121 5.90 -12.41 -0.05
N THR A 122 6.54 -11.44 -0.69
CA THR A 122 6.62 -10.07 -0.21
C THR A 122 5.23 -9.43 -0.14
N VAL A 123 4.45 -9.52 -1.20
CA VAL A 123 3.09 -8.96 -1.22
C VAL A 123 2.19 -9.67 -0.19
N LYS A 124 2.23 -11.01 -0.12
CA LYS A 124 1.46 -11.78 0.88
C LYS A 124 1.80 -11.38 2.30
N LYS A 125 3.09 -11.26 2.63
CA LYS A 125 3.55 -10.85 3.97
C LYS A 125 3.00 -9.48 4.35
N GLN A 126 3.03 -8.52 3.43
CA GLN A 126 2.55 -7.18 3.71
C GLN A 126 1.02 -7.10 3.74
N HIS A 127 0.32 -7.87 2.92
CA HIS A 127 -1.13 -8.01 2.99
C HIS A 127 -1.59 -8.61 4.33
N GLU A 128 -0.92 -9.67 4.80
CA GLU A 128 -1.22 -10.25 6.10
C GLU A 128 -0.94 -9.28 7.26
N LYS A 129 0.10 -8.46 7.15
CA LYS A 129 0.37 -7.35 8.08
C LYS A 129 -0.79 -6.36 8.11
N ALA A 130 -1.30 -5.95 6.94
CA ALA A 130 -2.45 -5.05 6.84
C ALA A 130 -3.71 -5.67 7.45
N ARG A 131 -3.99 -6.95 7.18
CA ARG A 131 -5.12 -7.68 7.77
C ARG A 131 -5.06 -7.71 9.29
N ARG A 132 -3.90 -8.05 9.86
CA ARG A 132 -3.73 -8.05 11.32
C ARG A 132 -3.96 -6.68 11.92
N LEU A 133 -3.34 -5.66 11.36
CA LEU A 133 -3.50 -4.28 11.85
C LEU A 133 -4.96 -3.84 11.86
N LEU A 134 -5.71 -4.15 10.80
CA LEU A 134 -7.13 -3.79 10.72
C LEU A 134 -7.99 -4.63 11.65
N ALA A 135 -7.72 -5.93 11.78
CA ALA A 135 -8.44 -6.81 12.69
C ALA A 135 -8.25 -6.38 14.15
N ASP A 136 -7.01 -6.09 14.55
CA ASP A 136 -6.67 -5.62 15.91
C ASP A 136 -7.28 -4.26 16.23
N ASN A 137 -7.56 -3.45 15.21
CA ASN A 137 -8.14 -2.10 15.34
C ASN A 137 -9.55 -2.00 14.73
N ARG A 138 -10.30 -3.10 14.68
CA ARG A 138 -11.62 -3.18 14.04
C ARG A 138 -12.60 -2.10 14.52
N LYS A 139 -12.63 -1.82 15.81
CA LYS A 139 -13.49 -0.77 16.37
C LYS A 139 -13.17 0.60 15.80
N LYS A 140 -11.89 0.92 15.64
CA LYS A 140 -11.44 2.18 15.04
C LYS A 140 -11.78 2.27 13.56
N LEU A 141 -11.66 1.15 12.85
CA LEU A 141 -12.08 1.07 11.45
C LEU A 141 -13.57 1.39 11.30
N ASP A 142 -14.42 0.77 12.12
CA ASP A 142 -15.87 0.97 12.08
C ASP A 142 -16.24 2.41 12.49
N GLU A 143 -15.60 2.99 13.51
CA GLU A 143 -15.80 4.38 13.94
C GLU A 143 -15.44 5.38 12.84
N LEU A 144 -14.27 5.20 12.22
CA LEU A 144 -13.80 6.04 11.13
C LEU A 144 -14.69 5.92 9.89
N ALA A 145 -15.13 4.71 9.56
CA ALA A 145 -16.02 4.46 8.43
C ALA A 145 -17.37 5.14 8.62
N SER A 146 -17.97 5.04 9.82
CA SER A 146 -19.22 5.70 10.16
C SER A 146 -19.09 7.22 10.10
N TYR A 147 -18.04 7.77 10.67
CA TYR A 147 -17.78 9.22 10.63
C TYR A 147 -17.60 9.73 9.19
N LEU A 148 -16.83 8.99 8.38
CA LEU A 148 -16.63 9.32 6.96
C LEU A 148 -17.94 9.21 6.16
N TYR A 149 -18.78 8.24 6.46
CA TYR A 149 -20.10 8.09 5.83
C TYR A 149 -20.99 9.31 6.09
N GLU A 150 -20.98 9.85 7.33
CA GLU A 150 -21.78 11.03 7.70
C GLU A 150 -21.21 12.33 7.11
N LYS A 151 -19.88 12.46 7.10
CA LYS A 151 -19.18 13.70 6.67
C LYS A 151 -18.85 13.74 5.19
N GLU A 152 -18.83 12.57 4.52
CA GLU A 152 -18.42 12.36 3.12
C GLU A 152 -16.95 12.75 2.84
N THR A 153 -16.42 13.70 3.59
CA THR A 153 -15.03 14.18 3.51
C THR A 153 -14.54 14.53 4.91
N ILE A 154 -13.36 14.04 5.29
CA ILE A 154 -12.70 14.34 6.55
C ILE A 154 -11.26 14.80 6.34
N THR A 155 -10.78 15.66 7.22
CA THR A 155 -9.40 16.12 7.26
C THR A 155 -8.49 15.10 7.95
N GLY A 156 -7.17 15.21 7.72
CA GLY A 156 -6.19 14.39 8.42
C GLY A 156 -6.22 14.60 9.94
N SER A 157 -6.52 15.82 10.43
CA SER A 157 -6.61 16.09 11.86
C SER A 157 -7.83 15.42 12.50
N GLU A 158 -8.99 15.41 11.84
CA GLU A 158 -10.18 14.68 12.29
C GLU A 158 -9.90 13.17 12.33
N PHE A 159 -9.29 12.64 11.26
CA PHE A 159 -8.87 11.24 11.20
C PHE A 159 -7.96 10.88 12.38
N MET A 160 -6.90 11.65 12.63
CA MET A 160 -5.96 11.41 13.74
C MET A 160 -6.60 11.55 15.10
N THR A 161 -7.57 12.46 15.27
CA THR A 161 -8.31 12.63 16.52
C THR A 161 -9.10 11.37 16.87
N ILE A 162 -9.80 10.78 15.89
CA ILE A 162 -10.55 9.54 16.08
C ILE A 162 -9.59 8.37 16.32
N LEU A 163 -8.53 8.26 15.51
CA LEU A 163 -7.56 7.17 15.59
C LEU A 163 -6.88 7.12 16.97
N ASN A 164 -6.51 8.28 17.52
CA ASN A 164 -5.78 8.40 18.80
C ASN A 164 -6.69 8.43 20.03
N ARG A 165 -8.01 8.46 19.87
CA ARG A 165 -8.94 8.41 20.99
C ARG A 165 -8.78 7.06 21.72
N LYS A 166 -8.53 7.10 23.02
CA LYS A 166 -8.46 5.89 23.85
C LYS A 166 -9.86 5.29 23.97
N ASP A 167 -9.96 3.97 23.85
CA ASP A 167 -11.23 3.24 24.09
C ASP A 167 -11.67 3.49 25.54
N GLY A 168 -12.73 4.24 25.72
CA GLY A 168 -13.27 4.52 27.06
C GLY A 168 -13.93 5.87 27.27
N ASN A 169 -13.77 6.84 26.39
CA ASN A 169 -14.47 8.14 26.45
C ASN A 169 -15.50 8.24 25.30
N ALA A 170 -16.62 7.53 25.43
CA ALA A 170 -17.83 7.95 24.77
C ALA A 170 -18.39 9.15 25.53
N VAL A 171 -18.56 10.29 24.85
CA VAL A 171 -19.34 11.42 25.35
C VAL A 171 -20.80 11.13 25.10
#